data_1123b2929d3c0275a9688403f0a676f2
#
_entry.id   1123b2929d3c0275a9688403f0a676f2
#
_cell.length_a   1.000
_cell.length_b   1.000
_cell.length_c   1.000
_cell.angle_alpha   90.00
_cell.angle_beta   90.00
_cell.angle_gamma   90.00
#
_symmetry.space_group_name_H-M   'P 1'
#
loop_
_entity.id
_entity.type
_entity.pdbx_description
1 polymer ?
#
loop_
_entity_poly.entity_id
_entity_poly.type
_entity_poly.pdbx_seq_one_letter_code
_entity_poly.pdbx_strand_id
1 'polypeptide(L)'
;NQGRYDRSAYPRNGMRIARKLGVVTYRSAMEWDGRFGRVRLNSEVASERFGMEFEVESYLEAHADRFVDQFDPNCYLYLSRAMDWFDVCQSCARDGDDVVGALATFPLQNALVLGATTDILFPLHQQQQIADGLARGGAKTRFLALDSHQGHDAFLVDIDKFAPPIRQFLDELRKTP
;
A
#
# COMPACT_ATOMS: atom_id res chain seq x y z
N ASN A 1 -3.56 -6.78 -27.90
CA ASN A 1 -4.39 -5.63 -28.39
C ASN A 1 -3.73 -4.27 -28.14
N GLN A 2 -2.52 -4.21 -27.57
CA GLN A 2 -1.78 -2.97 -27.29
C GLN A 2 -2.62 -1.91 -26.52
N GLY A 3 -3.41 -2.35 -25.55
CA GLY A 3 -4.32 -1.50 -24.79
C GLY A 3 -5.64 -1.15 -25.49
N ARG A 4 -5.87 -1.66 -26.69
CA ARG A 4 -7.12 -1.44 -27.42
C ARG A 4 -8.12 -2.54 -27.05
N TYR A 5 -9.20 -2.17 -26.41
CA TYR A 5 -10.34 -3.05 -26.09
C TYR A 5 -11.64 -2.24 -26.08
N ASP A 6 -12.74 -2.91 -26.33
CA ASP A 6 -14.09 -2.43 -26.07
C ASP A 6 -14.70 -3.17 -24.87
N ARG A 7 -15.93 -2.85 -24.52
CA ARG A 7 -16.61 -3.50 -23.38
C ARG A 7 -16.72 -5.02 -23.55
N SER A 8 -16.80 -5.54 -24.76
CA SER A 8 -16.90 -6.98 -25.05
C SER A 8 -15.56 -7.70 -24.89
N ALA A 9 -14.46 -6.97 -25.10
CA ALA A 9 -13.09 -7.44 -25.05
C ALA A 9 -12.33 -6.95 -23.80
N TYR A 10 -13.04 -6.46 -22.77
CA TYR A 10 -12.45 -6.03 -21.51
C TYR A 10 -11.59 -7.15 -20.89
N PRO A 11 -10.32 -6.87 -20.50
CA PRO A 11 -9.38 -7.88 -20.00
C PRO A 11 -9.72 -8.33 -18.58
N ARG A 12 -10.91 -8.89 -18.40
CA ARG A 12 -11.51 -9.28 -17.12
C ARG A 12 -10.58 -10.16 -16.28
N ASN A 13 -10.03 -11.22 -16.87
CA ASN A 13 -9.17 -12.15 -16.14
C ASN A 13 -7.88 -11.50 -15.66
N GLY A 14 -7.23 -10.65 -16.49
CA GLY A 14 -6.04 -9.91 -16.09
C GLY A 14 -6.33 -8.96 -14.92
N MET A 15 -7.43 -8.22 -14.98
CA MET A 15 -7.84 -7.31 -13.90
C MET A 15 -8.19 -8.07 -12.61
N ARG A 16 -8.82 -9.24 -12.70
CA ARG A 16 -9.10 -10.11 -11.54
C ARG A 16 -7.81 -10.55 -10.86
N ILE A 17 -6.83 -11.03 -11.64
CA ILE A 17 -5.53 -11.47 -11.12
C ILE A 17 -4.78 -10.30 -10.48
N ALA A 18 -4.71 -9.16 -11.15
CA ALA A 18 -4.07 -7.96 -10.62
C ALA A 18 -4.68 -7.53 -9.27
N ARG A 19 -6.01 -7.53 -9.19
CA ARG A 19 -6.70 -7.19 -7.93
C ARG A 19 -6.44 -8.20 -6.81
N LYS A 20 -6.49 -9.49 -7.11
CA LYS A 20 -6.17 -10.53 -6.12
C LYS A 20 -4.75 -10.38 -5.59
N LEU A 21 -3.77 -10.16 -6.47
CA LEU A 21 -2.39 -9.93 -6.07
C LEU A 21 -2.28 -8.70 -5.14
N GLY A 22 -2.91 -7.58 -5.51
CA GLY A 22 -2.94 -6.38 -4.67
C GLY A 22 -3.54 -6.67 -3.29
N VAL A 23 -4.69 -7.34 -3.23
CA VAL A 23 -5.34 -7.70 -1.96
C VAL A 23 -4.44 -8.58 -1.08
N VAL A 24 -3.73 -9.56 -1.68
CA VAL A 24 -2.79 -10.42 -0.94
C VAL A 24 -1.61 -9.61 -0.37
N THR A 25 -1.04 -8.70 -1.15
CA THR A 25 0.14 -7.94 -0.74
C THR A 25 -0.17 -6.77 0.21
N TYR A 26 -1.42 -6.31 0.28
CA TYR A 26 -1.83 -5.23 1.20
C TYR A 26 -1.95 -5.69 2.65
N ARG A 27 -1.99 -6.99 2.89
CA ARG A 27 -2.22 -7.57 4.22
C ARG A 27 -0.99 -8.30 4.72
N SER A 28 -0.85 -8.37 6.05
CA SER A 28 0.20 -9.17 6.67
C SER A 28 -0.17 -10.66 6.74
N ALA A 29 0.85 -11.51 6.92
CA ALA A 29 0.64 -12.93 7.17
C ALA A 29 -0.20 -13.18 8.43
N MET A 30 0.00 -12.36 9.47
CA MET A 30 -0.74 -12.45 10.74
C MET A 30 -2.23 -12.13 10.54
N GLU A 31 -2.54 -11.13 9.73
CA GLU A 31 -3.93 -10.78 9.41
C GLU A 31 -4.59 -11.91 8.59
N TRP A 32 -3.89 -12.47 7.61
CA TRP A 32 -4.40 -13.59 6.82
C TRP A 32 -4.66 -14.83 7.68
N ASP A 33 -3.73 -15.18 8.56
CA ASP A 33 -3.87 -16.34 9.43
C ASP A 33 -4.99 -16.15 10.46
N GLY A 34 -5.03 -15.00 11.12
CA GLY A 34 -6.05 -14.70 12.12
C GLY A 34 -7.45 -14.62 11.55
N ARG A 35 -7.59 -14.14 10.30
CA ARG A 35 -8.89 -13.95 9.68
C ARG A 35 -9.44 -15.20 8.99
N PHE A 36 -8.59 -15.94 8.30
CA PHE A 36 -9.01 -17.07 7.47
C PHE A 36 -8.43 -18.40 7.95
N GLY A 37 -7.15 -18.43 8.34
CA GLY A 37 -6.48 -19.65 8.73
C GLY A 37 -6.73 -20.76 7.71
N ARG A 38 -7.33 -21.85 8.15
CA ARG A 38 -7.74 -23.00 7.32
C ARG A 38 -9.26 -23.18 7.28
N VAL A 39 -10.03 -22.10 7.43
CA VAL A 39 -11.49 -22.19 7.43
C VAL A 39 -11.99 -22.58 6.04
N ARG A 40 -12.77 -23.65 5.99
CA ARG A 40 -13.37 -24.16 4.77
C ARG A 40 -14.73 -23.55 4.51
N LEU A 41 -15.06 -23.41 3.24
CA LEU A 41 -16.44 -23.08 2.80
C LEU A 41 -17.38 -24.24 3.19
N ASN A 42 -18.65 -23.90 3.41
CA ASN A 42 -19.68 -24.90 3.61
C ASN A 42 -19.78 -25.84 2.40
N SER A 43 -20.04 -27.12 2.64
CA SER A 43 -20.07 -28.18 1.63
C SER A 43 -21.05 -27.94 0.46
N GLU A 44 -22.08 -27.11 0.67
CA GLU A 44 -23.04 -26.72 -0.38
C GLU A 44 -22.41 -25.80 -1.44
N VAL A 45 -21.39 -25.02 -1.06
CA VAL A 45 -20.68 -24.09 -1.96
C VAL A 45 -19.47 -24.77 -2.62
N ALA A 46 -18.87 -25.75 -1.94
CA ALA A 46 -17.69 -26.50 -2.40
C ALA A 46 -18.05 -27.68 -3.31
N SER A 47 -19.11 -27.58 -4.11
CA SER A 47 -19.65 -28.75 -4.87
C SER A 47 -18.93 -29.07 -6.17
N GLU A 48 -18.05 -28.19 -6.66
CA GLU A 48 -17.34 -28.42 -7.91
C GLU A 48 -15.96 -29.08 -7.69
N ARG A 49 -15.63 -30.08 -8.49
CA ARG A 49 -14.29 -30.69 -8.49
C ARG A 49 -13.26 -29.62 -8.91
N PHE A 50 -12.28 -29.35 -8.03
CA PHE A 50 -11.30 -28.26 -8.19
C PHE A 50 -11.89 -26.83 -8.08
N GLY A 51 -13.10 -26.68 -7.52
CA GLY A 51 -13.66 -25.41 -7.14
C GLY A 51 -13.03 -24.81 -5.88
N MET A 52 -13.58 -23.69 -5.40
CA MET A 52 -13.13 -23.07 -4.15
C MET A 52 -13.48 -23.97 -2.96
N GLU A 53 -12.53 -24.17 -2.06
CA GLU A 53 -12.71 -24.94 -0.84
C GLU A 53 -12.55 -24.13 0.44
N PHE A 54 -11.86 -22.98 0.39
CA PHE A 54 -11.52 -22.17 1.56
C PHE A 54 -12.15 -20.79 1.50
N GLU A 55 -12.46 -20.21 2.67
CA GLU A 55 -13.04 -18.87 2.76
C GLU A 55 -12.14 -17.78 2.16
N VAL A 56 -10.81 -17.93 2.25
CA VAL A 56 -9.86 -17.00 1.64
C VAL A 56 -10.01 -16.93 0.13
N GLU A 57 -10.32 -18.04 -0.54
CA GLU A 57 -10.53 -18.08 -1.99
C GLU A 57 -11.78 -17.29 -2.37
N SER A 58 -12.89 -17.53 -1.67
CA SER A 58 -14.15 -16.79 -1.85
C SER A 58 -13.98 -15.29 -1.61
N TYR A 59 -13.22 -14.93 -0.58
CA TYR A 59 -12.91 -13.53 -0.29
C TYR A 59 -12.15 -12.86 -1.45
N LEU A 60 -11.10 -13.52 -1.98
CA LEU A 60 -10.31 -13.00 -3.09
C LEU A 60 -11.13 -12.88 -4.37
N GLU A 61 -11.99 -13.87 -4.66
CA GLU A 61 -12.90 -13.82 -5.81
C GLU A 61 -13.87 -12.65 -5.69
N ALA A 62 -14.50 -12.47 -4.54
CA ALA A 62 -15.44 -11.37 -4.31
C ALA A 62 -14.78 -9.98 -4.47
N HIS A 63 -13.51 -9.83 -4.05
CA HIS A 63 -12.76 -8.60 -4.28
C HIS A 63 -12.41 -8.38 -5.74
N ALA A 64 -12.03 -9.45 -6.45
CA ALA A 64 -11.74 -9.40 -7.88
C ALA A 64 -12.99 -9.01 -8.69
N ASP A 65 -14.13 -9.61 -8.39
CA ASP A 65 -15.40 -9.33 -9.08
C ASP A 65 -15.88 -7.90 -8.88
N ARG A 66 -15.77 -7.37 -7.66
CA ARG A 66 -16.15 -5.98 -7.39
C ARG A 66 -15.24 -4.97 -8.09
N PHE A 67 -13.99 -5.32 -8.36
CA PHE A 67 -13.03 -4.41 -9.00
C PHE A 67 -13.17 -4.37 -10.52
N VAL A 68 -13.53 -5.51 -11.13
CA VAL A 68 -13.75 -5.62 -12.57
C VAL A 68 -14.89 -4.69 -13.00
N ASP A 69 -14.74 -4.06 -14.15
CA ASP A 69 -15.67 -3.07 -14.72
C ASP A 69 -15.76 -1.73 -13.95
N GLN A 70 -15.12 -1.59 -12.78
CA GLN A 70 -15.08 -0.32 -12.03
C GLN A 70 -13.85 0.51 -12.35
N PHE A 71 -12.76 -0.13 -12.76
CA PHE A 71 -11.50 0.53 -13.03
C PHE A 71 -11.01 0.23 -14.45
N ASP A 72 -10.59 1.26 -15.16
CA ASP A 72 -10.09 1.10 -16.53
C ASP A 72 -8.70 0.42 -16.53
N PRO A 73 -8.52 -0.69 -17.29
CA PRO A 73 -7.23 -1.39 -17.36
C PRO A 73 -6.07 -0.55 -17.87
N ASN A 74 -6.31 0.36 -18.81
CA ASN A 74 -5.26 1.25 -19.28
C ASN A 74 -4.86 2.27 -18.21
N CYS A 75 -5.84 2.82 -17.48
CA CYS A 75 -5.54 3.67 -16.33
C CYS A 75 -4.72 2.93 -15.28
N TYR A 76 -5.05 1.66 -15.00
CA TYR A 76 -4.25 0.82 -14.09
C TYR A 76 -2.80 0.69 -14.56
N LEU A 77 -2.58 0.37 -15.83
CA LEU A 77 -1.24 0.24 -16.41
C LEU A 77 -0.48 1.57 -16.42
N TYR A 78 -1.13 2.69 -16.79
CA TYR A 78 -0.49 4.00 -16.80
C TYR A 78 -0.08 4.46 -15.40
N LEU A 79 -0.95 4.29 -14.42
CA LEU A 79 -0.65 4.66 -13.04
C LEU A 79 0.47 3.78 -12.45
N SER A 80 0.41 2.45 -12.67
CA SER A 80 1.48 1.54 -12.24
C SER A 80 2.82 1.95 -12.87
N ARG A 81 2.84 2.19 -14.17
CA ARG A 81 4.06 2.58 -14.89
C ARG A 81 4.59 3.95 -14.43
N ALA A 82 3.72 4.90 -14.13
CA ALA A 82 4.14 6.20 -13.60
C ALA A 82 4.80 6.05 -12.22
N MET A 83 4.27 5.19 -11.36
CA MET A 83 4.88 4.87 -10.06
C MET A 83 6.21 4.14 -10.23
N ASP A 84 6.29 3.15 -11.13
CA ASP A 84 7.52 2.37 -11.37
C ASP A 84 8.66 3.25 -11.92
N TRP A 85 8.32 4.29 -12.69
CA TRP A 85 9.31 5.18 -13.30
C TRP A 85 9.64 6.40 -12.45
N PHE A 86 8.88 6.64 -11.39
CA PHE A 86 9.20 7.74 -10.50
C PHE A 86 10.48 7.43 -9.72
N ASP A 87 11.46 8.30 -9.86
CA ASP A 87 12.72 8.24 -9.12
C ASP A 87 13.03 9.61 -8.51
N VAL A 88 13.00 9.68 -7.19
CA VAL A 88 13.26 10.92 -6.46
C VAL A 88 14.72 11.39 -6.67
N CYS A 89 15.65 10.46 -6.89
CA CYS A 89 17.05 10.80 -7.13
C CYS A 89 17.21 11.53 -8.48
N GLN A 90 16.52 11.07 -9.53
CA GLN A 90 16.55 11.75 -10.83
C GLN A 90 15.90 13.14 -10.80
N SER A 91 14.88 13.31 -9.95
CA SER A 91 14.08 14.53 -9.91
C SER A 91 14.66 15.62 -9.00
N CYS A 92 15.33 15.24 -7.91
CA CYS A 92 15.67 16.14 -6.81
C CYS A 92 17.13 16.03 -6.34
N ALA A 93 17.86 14.93 -6.67
CA ALA A 93 19.22 14.73 -6.20
C ALA A 93 20.23 15.61 -6.95
N ARG A 94 21.35 15.88 -6.29
CA ARG A 94 22.59 16.35 -6.93
C ARG A 94 23.37 15.13 -7.45
N ASP A 95 24.26 15.35 -8.39
CA ASP A 95 25.09 14.27 -8.93
C ASP A 95 25.77 13.46 -7.80
N GLY A 96 25.52 12.15 -7.78
CA GLY A 96 26.08 11.23 -6.80
C GLY A 96 25.29 11.09 -5.48
N ASP A 97 24.16 11.79 -5.31
CA ASP A 97 23.31 11.60 -4.14
C ASP A 97 22.52 10.28 -4.23
N ASP A 98 22.34 9.66 -3.05
CA ASP A 98 21.39 8.57 -2.82
C ASP A 98 19.98 9.13 -2.48
N VAL A 99 19.03 8.23 -2.19
CA VAL A 99 17.67 8.60 -1.79
C VAL A 99 17.65 9.55 -0.60
N VAL A 100 18.51 9.33 0.39
CA VAL A 100 18.61 10.18 1.59
C VAL A 100 19.09 11.59 1.21
N GLY A 101 20.07 11.68 0.30
CA GLY A 101 20.55 12.95 -0.24
C GLY A 101 19.49 13.69 -1.04
N ALA A 102 18.75 12.99 -1.89
CA ALA A 102 17.66 13.57 -2.66
C ALA A 102 16.56 14.14 -1.76
N LEU A 103 16.14 13.39 -0.74
CA LEU A 103 15.12 13.83 0.23
C LEU A 103 15.60 15.00 1.10
N ALA A 104 16.91 15.13 1.32
CA ALA A 104 17.49 16.27 2.04
C ALA A 104 17.35 17.60 1.29
N THR A 105 17.00 17.58 0.00
CA THR A 105 16.77 18.81 -0.77
C THR A 105 15.38 19.42 -0.55
N PHE A 106 14.45 18.69 0.07
CA PHE A 106 13.10 19.22 0.31
C PHE A 106 13.08 20.28 1.39
N PRO A 107 12.54 21.49 1.12
CA PRO A 107 12.55 22.62 2.04
C PRO A 107 11.44 22.49 3.10
N LEU A 108 11.45 21.43 3.89
CA LEU A 108 10.48 21.17 4.94
C LEU A 108 10.99 21.67 6.29
N GLN A 109 10.10 22.29 7.08
CA GLN A 109 10.41 22.68 8.46
C GLN A 109 10.11 21.55 9.45
N ASN A 110 9.02 20.84 9.25
CA ASN A 110 8.58 19.74 10.11
C ASN A 110 8.11 18.55 9.27
N ALA A 111 8.35 17.35 9.75
CA ALA A 111 7.89 16.13 9.11
C ALA A 111 7.48 15.08 10.14
N LEU A 112 6.42 14.35 9.85
CA LEU A 112 6.02 13.14 10.57
C LEU A 112 5.97 11.99 9.56
N VAL A 113 6.77 10.95 9.81
CA VAL A 113 6.79 9.74 9.01
C VAL A 113 6.25 8.59 9.86
N LEU A 114 5.23 7.90 9.37
CA LEU A 114 4.61 6.77 10.04
C LEU A 114 4.77 5.52 9.18
N GLY A 115 5.14 4.41 9.80
CA GLY A 115 5.23 3.12 9.13
C GLY A 115 4.58 2.01 9.96
N ALA A 116 3.90 1.06 9.30
CA ALA A 116 3.40 -0.14 9.95
C ALA A 116 4.48 -1.22 9.99
N THR A 117 4.62 -1.91 11.14
CA THR A 117 5.66 -2.93 11.33
C THR A 117 5.53 -4.13 10.40
N THR A 118 4.33 -4.40 9.91
CA THR A 118 4.01 -5.55 9.06
C THR A 118 3.79 -5.20 7.59
N ASP A 119 4.05 -3.94 7.20
CA ASP A 119 3.93 -3.52 5.79
C ASP A 119 5.06 -4.13 4.95
N ILE A 120 4.69 -4.97 3.98
CA ILE A 120 5.63 -5.62 3.05
C ILE A 120 5.82 -4.83 1.75
N LEU A 121 4.90 -3.90 1.43
CA LEU A 121 5.01 -3.05 0.23
C LEU A 121 5.91 -1.86 0.48
N PHE A 122 5.73 -1.19 1.63
CA PHE A 122 6.56 -0.09 2.07
C PHE A 122 7.20 -0.44 3.44
N PRO A 123 8.26 -1.27 3.42
CA PRO A 123 8.89 -1.75 4.65
C PRO A 123 9.45 -0.62 5.52
N LEU A 124 9.52 -0.84 6.83
CA LEU A 124 9.95 0.18 7.80
C LEU A 124 11.30 0.82 7.46
N HIS A 125 12.25 0.06 6.88
CA HIS A 125 13.55 0.63 6.52
C HIS A 125 13.44 1.72 5.44
N GLN A 126 12.48 1.61 4.51
CA GLN A 126 12.23 2.67 3.52
C GLN A 126 11.59 3.90 4.15
N GLN A 127 10.68 3.70 5.10
CA GLN A 127 10.10 4.79 5.89
C GLN A 127 11.18 5.50 6.73
N GLN A 128 12.11 4.74 7.30
CA GLN A 128 13.25 5.31 8.01
C GLN A 128 14.16 6.12 7.08
N GLN A 129 14.45 5.62 5.87
CA GLN A 129 15.21 6.38 4.86
C GLN A 129 14.56 7.73 4.52
N ILE A 130 13.22 7.76 4.42
CA ILE A 130 12.48 9.02 4.22
C ILE A 130 12.73 9.96 5.40
N ALA A 131 12.57 9.46 6.63
CA ALA A 131 12.77 10.27 7.82
C ALA A 131 14.20 10.80 7.93
N ASP A 132 15.19 9.96 7.66
CA ASP A 132 16.61 10.32 7.71
C ASP A 132 16.95 11.39 6.66
N GLY A 133 16.42 11.25 5.44
CA GLY A 133 16.62 12.23 4.38
C GLY A 133 16.03 13.58 4.73
N LEU A 134 14.80 13.63 5.20
CA LEU A 134 14.15 14.87 5.62
C LEU A 134 14.84 15.53 6.81
N ALA A 135 15.30 14.74 7.79
CA ALA A 135 16.07 15.23 8.93
C ALA A 135 17.44 15.80 8.48
N ARG A 136 18.12 15.12 7.56
CA ARG A 136 19.37 15.61 6.96
C ARG A 136 19.21 16.95 6.25
N GLY A 137 18.03 17.18 5.64
CA GLY A 137 17.65 18.44 5.01
C GLY A 137 17.33 19.58 5.99
N GLY A 138 17.35 19.31 7.29
CA GLY A 138 17.07 20.30 8.35
C GLY A 138 15.62 20.29 8.85
N ALA A 139 14.77 19.42 8.36
CA ALA A 139 13.42 19.29 8.89
C ALA A 139 13.42 18.71 10.32
N LYS A 140 12.60 19.27 11.20
CA LYS A 140 12.31 18.66 12.50
C LYS A 140 11.45 17.43 12.26
N THR A 141 12.11 16.29 12.09
CA THR A 141 11.48 15.03 11.68
C THR A 141 11.22 14.11 12.87
N ARG A 142 10.05 13.50 12.87
CA ARG A 142 9.68 12.41 13.80
C ARG A 142 9.33 11.17 12.96
N PHE A 143 9.95 10.04 13.29
CA PHE A 143 9.60 8.73 12.75
C PHE A 143 8.95 7.86 13.83
N LEU A 144 7.83 7.22 13.50
CA LEU A 144 7.15 6.29 14.39
C LEU A 144 6.84 4.99 13.66
N ALA A 145 7.37 3.89 14.16
CA ALA A 145 6.99 2.54 13.76
C ALA A 145 5.77 2.11 14.60
N LEU A 146 4.64 1.93 13.95
CA LEU A 146 3.38 1.56 14.60
C LEU A 146 3.18 0.04 14.48
N ASP A 147 2.99 -0.61 15.61
CA ASP A 147 2.69 -2.04 15.64
C ASP A 147 1.25 -2.28 15.18
N SER A 148 1.11 -2.85 13.99
CA SER A 148 -0.15 -3.19 13.38
C SER A 148 -0.05 -4.52 12.65
N HIS A 149 -1.07 -5.36 12.75
CA HIS A 149 -1.18 -6.61 12.02
C HIS A 149 -1.80 -6.42 10.62
N GLN A 150 -2.27 -5.22 10.29
CA GLN A 150 -3.05 -4.96 9.07
C GLN A 150 -2.20 -4.81 7.80
N GLY A 151 -0.86 -4.86 7.90
CA GLY A 151 0.02 -4.69 6.75
C GLY A 151 -0.04 -3.28 6.16
N HIS A 152 -0.04 -3.18 4.83
CA HIS A 152 -0.07 -1.89 4.12
C HIS A 152 -1.35 -1.08 4.39
N ASP A 153 -2.49 -1.75 4.55
CA ASP A 153 -3.77 -1.08 4.82
C ASP A 153 -3.90 -0.57 6.28
N ALA A 154 -2.87 -0.72 7.13
CA ALA A 154 -2.92 -0.37 8.55
C ALA A 154 -3.44 1.05 8.81
N PHE A 155 -3.01 2.04 8.02
CA PHE A 155 -3.42 3.44 8.19
C PHE A 155 -4.91 3.69 7.86
N LEU A 156 -5.56 2.77 7.14
CA LEU A 156 -6.99 2.82 6.83
C LEU A 156 -7.84 2.02 7.82
N VAL A 157 -7.26 1.03 8.48
CA VAL A 157 -7.99 0.07 9.33
C VAL A 157 -7.74 0.34 10.81
N ASP A 158 -6.47 0.52 11.23
CA ASP A 158 -6.08 0.77 12.61
C ASP A 158 -6.06 2.29 12.93
N ILE A 159 -7.17 2.97 12.68
CA ILE A 159 -7.30 4.42 12.87
C ILE A 159 -6.92 4.84 14.29
N ASP A 160 -7.24 4.03 15.29
CA ASP A 160 -6.92 4.31 16.69
C ASP A 160 -5.41 4.35 16.97
N LYS A 161 -4.59 3.72 16.13
CA LYS A 161 -3.13 3.77 16.22
C LYS A 161 -2.52 4.92 15.42
N PHE A 162 -3.10 5.22 14.26
CA PHE A 162 -2.56 6.23 13.34
C PHE A 162 -3.05 7.64 13.63
N ALA A 163 -4.31 7.82 14.02
CA ALA A 163 -4.86 9.17 14.23
C ALA A 163 -4.24 9.93 15.40
N PRO A 164 -3.94 9.33 16.57
CA PRO A 164 -3.38 10.09 17.69
C PRO A 164 -2.05 10.77 17.38
N PRO A 165 -1.02 10.11 16.83
CA PRO A 165 0.25 10.78 16.52
C PRO A 165 0.10 11.86 15.44
N ILE A 166 -0.82 11.68 14.48
CA ILE A 166 -1.10 12.70 13.47
C ILE A 166 -1.72 13.95 14.14
N ARG A 167 -2.74 13.77 14.98
CA ARG A 167 -3.38 14.86 15.72
C ARG A 167 -2.38 15.62 16.59
N GLN A 168 -1.58 14.88 17.36
CA GLN A 168 -0.55 15.48 18.19
C GLN A 168 0.42 16.32 17.36
N PHE A 169 0.92 15.80 16.24
CA PHE A 169 1.82 16.53 15.36
C PHE A 169 1.19 17.81 14.82
N LEU A 170 -0.06 17.75 14.36
CA LEU A 170 -0.78 18.91 13.85
C LEU A 170 -1.04 19.98 14.95
N ASP A 171 -1.36 19.54 16.17
CA ASP A 171 -1.58 20.43 17.31
C ASP A 171 -0.28 21.12 17.75
N GLU A 172 0.86 20.44 17.67
CA GLU A 172 2.18 21.04 17.92
C GLU A 172 2.52 22.10 16.89
N LEU A 173 2.24 21.86 15.59
CA LEU A 173 2.47 22.86 14.53
C LEU A 173 1.63 24.12 14.72
N ARG A 174 0.39 24.00 15.21
CA ARG A 174 -0.49 25.15 15.46
C ARG A 174 -0.01 26.04 16.62
N LYS A 175 0.76 25.49 17.53
CA LYS A 175 1.29 26.19 18.71
C LYS A 175 2.63 26.88 18.46
N THR A 176 3.25 26.56 17.33
CA THR A 176 4.53 27.15 16.94
C THR A 176 4.22 28.42 16.10
N PRO A 177 4.61 29.61 16.57
CA PRO A 177 4.32 30.87 15.87
C PRO A 177 5.05 31.01 14.55
#